data_c5fc43830e3dd54fc956b669815c9d56
#
_entry.id   c5fc43830e3dd54fc956b669815c9d56
#
_cell.length_a   1.000
_cell.length_b   1.000
_cell.length_c   1.000
_cell.angle_alpha   90.00
_cell.angle_beta   90.00
_cell.angle_gamma   90.00
#
_symmetry.space_group_name_H-M   'P 1'
#
loop_
_entity.id
_entity.type
_entity.pdbx_description
1 polymer ?
#
loop_
_entity_poly.entity_id
_entity_poly.type
_entity_poly.pdbx_seq_one_letter_code
_entity_poly.pdbx_strand_id
1 'polypeptide(L)'
;MKSKAKEIKKIVREGYAKAIAQDTSCCSASSCCGNTNKAKDISKTVGYSDAEMNTIPEGANLGFGCGNPVAIASLKEGEIVIDLGSGAGFDAFLASAKVGKTGHVIGVDMTAEMIEKAKTNARKGNYTNVEFRLGEIENLPVDSSSADVIISNCVINLSPDKEQVFKEAFRVLKPGGRLMVSDLVLVKDLPKEIKGSIEAYVGCLAGAIKKDEYLKLITMAGFKDVKVISESSYPVDAMFDNLEGAQDAIVSIKVSAVKQ
;
A
#
# COMPACT_ATOMS: atom_id res chain seq x y z
N MET A 1 13.83 3.39 21.72
CA MET A 1 13.47 3.19 20.29
C MET A 1 12.38 2.12 20.13
N LYS A 2 12.53 0.88 20.61
CA LYS A 2 11.52 -0.21 20.45
C LYS A 2 10.11 0.12 21.00
N SER A 3 9.99 0.92 22.08
CA SER A 3 8.69 1.35 22.64
C SER A 3 7.92 2.26 21.70
N LYS A 4 8.58 3.27 21.11
CA LYS A 4 7.96 4.23 20.18
C LYS A 4 7.50 3.53 18.88
N ALA A 5 8.28 2.59 18.36
CA ALA A 5 7.90 1.79 17.17
C ALA A 5 6.63 0.96 17.41
N LYS A 6 6.50 0.32 18.59
CA LYS A 6 5.29 -0.42 18.96
C LYS A 6 4.06 0.48 19.09
N GLU A 7 4.23 1.67 19.65
CA GLU A 7 3.17 2.65 19.79
C GLU A 7 2.66 3.14 18.44
N ILE A 8 3.58 3.46 17.51
CA ILE A 8 3.26 3.84 16.13
C ILE A 8 2.43 2.75 15.44
N LYS A 9 2.91 1.50 15.46
CA LYS A 9 2.20 0.37 14.86
C LYS A 9 0.81 0.14 15.47
N LYS A 10 0.67 0.37 16.77
CA LYS A 10 -0.63 0.29 17.45
C LYS A 10 -1.60 1.36 16.94
N ILE A 11 -1.14 2.62 16.87
CA ILE A 11 -1.93 3.75 16.35
C ILE A 11 -2.40 3.50 14.92
N VAL A 12 -1.50 3.02 14.05
CA VAL A 12 -1.82 2.69 12.66
C VAL A 12 -2.88 1.59 12.59
N ARG A 13 -2.70 0.46 13.31
CA ARG A 13 -3.69 -0.62 13.35
C ARG A 13 -5.06 -0.16 13.83
N GLU A 14 -5.10 0.62 14.91
CA GLU A 14 -6.38 1.14 15.44
C GLU A 14 -7.04 2.11 14.46
N GLY A 15 -6.27 2.93 13.74
CA GLY A 15 -6.78 3.83 12.72
C GLY A 15 -7.45 3.09 11.57
N TYR A 16 -6.77 2.08 11.02
CA TYR A 16 -7.31 1.26 9.92
C TYR A 16 -8.46 0.35 10.36
N ALA A 17 -8.43 -0.20 11.57
CA ALA A 17 -9.55 -0.97 12.13
C ALA A 17 -10.81 -0.11 12.28
N LYS A 18 -10.68 1.15 12.74
CA LYS A 18 -11.79 2.11 12.82
C LYS A 18 -12.35 2.46 11.43
N ALA A 19 -11.50 2.65 10.43
CA ALA A 19 -11.94 2.95 9.07
C ALA A 19 -12.83 1.84 8.50
N ILE A 20 -12.49 0.56 8.73
CA ILE A 20 -13.34 -0.58 8.32
C ILE A 20 -14.67 -0.60 9.11
N ALA A 21 -14.64 -0.34 10.41
CA ALA A 21 -15.84 -0.37 11.23
C ALA A 21 -16.86 0.71 10.83
N GLN A 22 -16.40 1.86 10.37
CA GLN A 22 -17.25 2.93 9.85
C GLN A 22 -17.90 2.57 8.50
N ASP A 23 -17.20 1.84 7.64
CA ASP A 23 -17.72 1.38 6.34
C ASP A 23 -18.81 0.29 6.49
N THR A 24 -18.83 -0.45 7.60
CA THR A 24 -19.84 -1.48 7.90
C THR A 24 -21.07 -0.96 8.65
N SER A 25 -21.06 0.28 9.15
CA SER A 25 -22.11 0.87 9.98
C SER A 25 -23.18 1.60 9.13
N CYS A 26 -23.94 0.86 8.33
CA CYS A 26 -25.02 1.39 7.47
C CYS A 26 -26.35 1.61 8.18
N CYS A 27 -26.41 2.06 9.43
CA CYS A 27 -27.68 2.29 10.12
C CYS A 27 -27.69 3.47 11.08
N SER A 28 -27.32 4.68 10.63
CA SER A 28 -27.89 5.91 11.23
C SER A 28 -27.68 7.14 10.33
N ALA A 29 -28.80 7.63 9.83
CA ALA A 29 -29.11 8.97 9.35
C ALA A 29 -28.06 9.72 8.50
N SER A 30 -28.45 9.93 7.25
CA SER A 30 -28.18 11.07 6.36
C SER A 30 -26.85 11.22 5.61
N SER A 31 -25.88 10.27 5.62
CA SER A 31 -24.65 10.44 4.84
C SER A 31 -24.06 9.17 4.22
N CYS A 32 -24.73 8.04 4.27
CA CYS A 32 -24.13 6.72 3.98
C CYS A 32 -24.01 6.32 2.50
N CYS A 33 -24.64 7.03 1.55
CA CYS A 33 -24.52 6.70 0.12
C CYS A 33 -23.36 7.39 -0.60
N GLY A 34 -22.55 8.20 0.11
CA GLY A 34 -21.44 8.97 -0.45
C GLY A 34 -20.10 8.26 -0.48
N ASN A 35 -19.87 7.26 0.37
CA ASN A 35 -18.54 6.76 0.64
C ASN A 35 -17.94 5.89 -0.49
N THR A 36 -18.75 5.07 -1.15
CA THR A 36 -18.29 4.23 -2.27
C THR A 36 -17.90 5.05 -3.50
N ASN A 37 -18.59 6.16 -3.76
CA ASN A 37 -18.24 7.08 -4.85
C ASN A 37 -16.94 7.83 -4.54
N LYS A 38 -16.76 8.30 -3.30
CA LYS A 38 -15.52 8.99 -2.88
C LYS A 38 -14.30 8.07 -3.00
N ALA A 39 -14.39 6.81 -2.59
CA ALA A 39 -13.30 5.83 -2.74
C ALA A 39 -12.93 5.59 -4.21
N LYS A 40 -13.93 5.48 -5.10
CA LYS A 40 -13.71 5.35 -6.55
C LYS A 40 -13.07 6.59 -7.16
N ASP A 41 -13.52 7.79 -6.77
CA ASP A 41 -12.96 9.05 -7.27
C ASP A 41 -11.50 9.22 -6.85
N ILE A 42 -11.16 8.89 -5.59
CA ILE A 42 -9.78 8.88 -5.10
C ILE A 42 -8.95 7.91 -5.93
N SER A 43 -9.41 6.67 -6.12
CA SER A 43 -8.67 5.66 -6.88
C SER A 43 -8.42 6.10 -8.33
N LYS A 44 -9.39 6.77 -8.97
CA LYS A 44 -9.19 7.37 -10.31
C LYS A 44 -8.09 8.43 -10.30
N THR A 45 -8.10 9.31 -9.32
CA THR A 45 -7.13 10.40 -9.19
C THR A 45 -5.70 9.88 -9.06
N VAL A 46 -5.51 8.73 -8.38
CA VAL A 46 -4.19 8.11 -8.19
C VAL A 46 -3.82 7.10 -9.29
N GLY A 47 -4.66 6.93 -10.32
CA GLY A 47 -4.31 6.25 -11.58
C GLY A 47 -4.91 4.86 -11.81
N TYR A 48 -6.01 4.51 -11.12
CA TYR A 48 -6.79 3.31 -11.46
C TYR A 48 -7.88 3.65 -12.46
N SER A 49 -8.08 2.76 -13.43
CA SER A 49 -9.15 2.87 -14.42
C SER A 49 -10.48 2.31 -13.90
N ASP A 50 -11.61 2.78 -14.46
CA ASP A 50 -12.93 2.19 -14.18
C ASP A 50 -12.97 0.69 -14.51
N ALA A 51 -12.28 0.27 -15.57
CA ALA A 51 -12.19 -1.12 -15.97
C ALA A 51 -11.52 -1.98 -14.87
N GLU A 52 -10.41 -1.53 -14.30
CA GLU A 52 -9.74 -2.21 -13.18
C GLU A 52 -10.64 -2.28 -11.94
N MET A 53 -11.24 -1.16 -11.56
CA MET A 53 -12.10 -1.10 -10.37
C MET A 53 -13.37 -1.95 -10.48
N ASN A 54 -13.87 -2.19 -11.69
CA ASN A 54 -15.02 -3.04 -11.91
C ASN A 54 -14.71 -4.54 -11.92
N THR A 55 -13.43 -4.93 -11.95
CA THR A 55 -13.01 -6.34 -11.91
C THR A 55 -12.81 -6.88 -10.49
N ILE A 56 -12.75 -6.01 -9.51
CA ILE A 56 -12.47 -6.40 -8.11
C ILE A 56 -13.77 -6.57 -7.31
N PRO A 57 -13.76 -7.35 -6.22
CA PRO A 57 -14.92 -7.51 -5.36
C PRO A 57 -15.38 -6.20 -4.73
N GLU A 58 -16.67 -6.03 -4.58
CA GLU A 58 -17.26 -4.91 -3.83
C GLU A 58 -16.73 -4.91 -2.39
N GLY A 59 -16.31 -3.73 -1.89
CA GLY A 59 -15.71 -3.55 -0.57
C GLY A 59 -14.20 -3.84 -0.50
N ALA A 60 -13.53 -4.15 -1.62
CA ALA A 60 -12.07 -4.19 -1.68
C ALA A 60 -11.46 -2.79 -1.82
N ASN A 61 -12.12 -1.88 -2.52
CA ASN A 61 -11.69 -0.49 -2.66
C ASN A 61 -12.16 0.35 -1.47
N LEU A 62 -11.23 0.73 -0.62
CA LEU A 62 -11.46 1.61 0.54
C LEU A 62 -11.01 3.05 0.29
N GLY A 63 -10.52 3.38 -0.92
CA GLY A 63 -9.99 4.70 -1.26
C GLY A 63 -8.65 5.01 -0.61
N PHE A 64 -7.92 4.02 -0.15
CA PHE A 64 -6.54 4.16 0.35
C PHE A 64 -5.54 3.93 -0.77
N GLY A 65 -4.40 4.59 -0.69
CA GLY A 65 -3.33 4.46 -1.66
C GLY A 65 -2.93 5.77 -2.32
N CYS A 66 -1.79 5.78 -2.96
CA CYS A 66 -1.22 6.96 -3.60
C CYS A 66 -0.75 6.71 -5.04
N GLY A 67 -1.08 5.54 -5.60
CA GLY A 67 -0.77 5.20 -6.97
C GLY A 67 -1.29 3.82 -7.34
N ASN A 68 -0.93 3.35 -8.54
CA ASN A 68 -1.26 2.02 -9.04
C ASN A 68 0.04 1.25 -9.30
N PRO A 69 0.56 0.47 -8.33
CA PRO A 69 1.78 -0.31 -8.49
C PRO A 69 1.58 -1.48 -9.46
N VAL A 70 0.36 -2.01 -9.58
CA VAL A 70 0.03 -3.12 -10.50
C VAL A 70 0.22 -2.70 -11.95
N ALA A 71 -0.17 -1.45 -12.31
CA ALA A 71 -0.02 -0.93 -13.66
C ALA A 71 1.44 -0.86 -14.13
N ILE A 72 2.39 -0.63 -13.21
CA ILE A 72 3.82 -0.53 -13.53
C ILE A 72 4.57 -1.85 -13.35
N ALA A 73 3.98 -2.81 -12.66
CA ALA A 73 4.65 -4.07 -12.30
C ALA A 73 4.87 -5.00 -13.49
N SER A 74 4.20 -4.75 -14.64
CA SER A 74 4.28 -5.61 -15.83
C SER A 74 4.16 -7.10 -15.47
N LEU A 75 3.14 -7.44 -14.69
CA LEU A 75 2.89 -8.79 -14.18
C LEU A 75 2.68 -9.76 -15.34
N LYS A 76 3.25 -10.96 -15.19
CA LYS A 76 3.17 -12.05 -16.17
C LYS A 76 2.38 -13.22 -15.60
N GLU A 77 1.77 -13.98 -16.49
CA GLU A 77 1.09 -15.23 -16.10
C GLU A 77 2.06 -16.19 -15.42
N GLY A 78 1.60 -16.80 -14.33
CA GLY A 78 2.38 -17.76 -13.54
C GLY A 78 3.28 -17.15 -12.47
N GLU A 79 3.39 -15.82 -12.38
CA GLU A 79 4.23 -15.18 -11.34
C GLU A 79 3.61 -15.29 -9.94
N ILE A 80 4.49 -15.36 -8.94
CA ILE A 80 4.16 -15.24 -7.53
C ILE A 80 4.39 -13.80 -7.09
N VAL A 81 3.32 -13.14 -6.64
CA VAL A 81 3.32 -11.74 -6.25
C VAL A 81 3.07 -11.61 -4.74
N ILE A 82 3.82 -10.74 -4.08
CA ILE A 82 3.53 -10.32 -2.70
C ILE A 82 3.02 -8.88 -2.73
N ASP A 83 1.88 -8.64 -2.07
CA ASP A 83 1.30 -7.32 -1.86
C ASP A 83 1.54 -6.89 -0.41
N LEU A 84 2.39 -5.87 -0.21
CA LEU A 84 2.73 -5.33 1.11
C LEU A 84 1.67 -4.34 1.56
N GLY A 85 1.06 -4.58 2.72
CA GLY A 85 -0.05 -3.77 3.23
C GLY A 85 -1.29 -3.91 2.37
N SER A 86 -1.69 -5.14 2.09
CA SER A 86 -2.76 -5.46 1.13
C SER A 86 -4.15 -4.91 1.49
N GLY A 87 -4.34 -4.44 2.73
CA GLY A 87 -5.62 -3.93 3.19
C GLY A 87 -6.76 -4.92 2.93
N ALA A 88 -7.85 -4.44 2.35
CA ALA A 88 -9.00 -5.28 1.96
C ALA A 88 -8.81 -6.05 0.65
N GLY A 89 -7.58 -6.03 0.07
CA GLY A 89 -7.16 -6.85 -1.07
C GLY A 89 -7.21 -6.16 -2.44
N PHE A 90 -7.35 -4.84 -2.51
CA PHE A 90 -7.55 -4.11 -3.76
C PHE A 90 -6.48 -4.43 -4.83
N ASP A 91 -5.22 -4.16 -4.54
CA ASP A 91 -4.11 -4.41 -5.46
C ASP A 91 -3.84 -5.92 -5.63
N ALA A 92 -4.04 -6.73 -4.58
CA ALA A 92 -3.91 -8.18 -4.66
C ALA A 92 -4.91 -8.81 -5.66
N PHE A 93 -6.16 -8.35 -5.71
CA PHE A 93 -7.13 -8.85 -6.69
C PHE A 93 -6.81 -8.41 -8.12
N LEU A 94 -6.34 -7.18 -8.32
CA LEU A 94 -5.87 -6.72 -9.62
C LEU A 94 -4.66 -7.54 -10.09
N ALA A 95 -3.70 -7.79 -9.21
CA ALA A 95 -2.53 -8.62 -9.50
C ALA A 95 -2.94 -10.07 -9.84
N SER A 96 -3.88 -10.65 -9.09
CA SER A 96 -4.40 -12.00 -9.30
C SER A 96 -4.95 -12.20 -10.72
N ALA A 97 -5.71 -11.21 -11.23
CA ALA A 97 -6.22 -11.24 -12.59
C ALA A 97 -5.09 -11.21 -13.65
N LYS A 98 -3.98 -10.53 -13.34
CA LYS A 98 -2.82 -10.42 -14.27
C LYS A 98 -1.95 -11.67 -14.29
N VAL A 99 -1.72 -12.30 -13.11
CA VAL A 99 -0.88 -13.51 -13.03
C VAL A 99 -1.63 -14.79 -13.43
N GLY A 100 -2.94 -14.71 -13.59
CA GLY A 100 -3.76 -15.82 -14.08
C GLY A 100 -3.84 -17.02 -13.12
N LYS A 101 -4.41 -18.12 -13.59
CA LYS A 101 -4.68 -19.31 -12.75
C LYS A 101 -3.42 -20.06 -12.31
N THR A 102 -2.33 -19.91 -13.00
CA THR A 102 -1.03 -20.55 -12.71
C THR A 102 -0.15 -19.71 -11.80
N GLY A 103 -0.46 -18.41 -11.67
CA GLY A 103 0.20 -17.52 -10.73
C GLY A 103 -0.48 -17.51 -9.36
N HIS A 104 0.17 -16.84 -8.41
CA HIS A 104 -0.33 -16.75 -7.03
C HIS A 104 -0.04 -15.38 -6.43
N VAL A 105 -0.97 -14.85 -5.60
CA VAL A 105 -0.79 -13.58 -4.92
C VAL A 105 -0.91 -13.78 -3.41
N ILE A 106 0.05 -13.23 -2.66
CA ILE A 106 0.08 -13.26 -1.21
C ILE A 106 -0.05 -11.82 -0.71
N GLY A 107 -1.22 -11.48 -0.17
CA GLY A 107 -1.42 -10.20 0.52
C GLY A 107 -0.98 -10.30 1.97
N VAL A 108 -0.17 -9.35 2.44
CA VAL A 108 0.26 -9.27 3.84
C VAL A 108 -0.21 -7.95 4.43
N ASP A 109 -0.89 -8.01 5.58
CA ASP A 109 -1.30 -6.82 6.34
C ASP A 109 -1.18 -7.09 7.84
N MET A 110 -0.87 -6.05 8.62
CA MET A 110 -0.72 -6.17 10.07
C MET A 110 -2.04 -6.02 10.85
N THR A 111 -3.13 -5.64 10.16
CA THR A 111 -4.45 -5.38 10.73
C THR A 111 -5.35 -6.59 10.51
N ALA A 112 -5.76 -7.24 11.61
CA ALA A 112 -6.57 -8.46 11.52
C ALA A 112 -7.91 -8.25 10.81
N GLU A 113 -8.56 -7.11 11.05
CA GLU A 113 -9.81 -6.71 10.43
C GLU A 113 -9.68 -6.55 8.90
N MET A 114 -8.54 -6.02 8.43
CA MET A 114 -8.22 -5.92 6.99
C MET A 114 -8.11 -7.32 6.38
N ILE A 115 -7.35 -8.21 7.00
CA ILE A 115 -7.17 -9.59 6.54
C ILE A 115 -8.50 -10.35 6.47
N GLU A 116 -9.37 -10.22 7.48
CA GLU A 116 -10.68 -10.87 7.45
C GLU A 116 -11.61 -10.28 6.37
N LYS A 117 -11.57 -8.96 6.15
CA LYS A 117 -12.27 -8.31 5.03
C LYS A 117 -11.75 -8.82 3.69
N ALA A 118 -10.43 -8.87 3.50
CA ALA A 118 -9.79 -9.37 2.29
C ALA A 118 -10.15 -10.83 1.98
N LYS A 119 -10.10 -11.71 2.98
CA LYS A 119 -10.54 -13.12 2.85
C LYS A 119 -12.02 -13.24 2.50
N THR A 120 -12.86 -12.38 3.07
CA THR A 120 -14.29 -12.34 2.74
C THR A 120 -14.52 -11.90 1.31
N ASN A 121 -13.80 -10.87 0.85
CA ASN A 121 -13.82 -10.39 -0.52
C ASN A 121 -13.33 -11.48 -1.51
N ALA A 122 -12.25 -12.19 -1.17
CA ALA A 122 -11.75 -13.31 -1.98
C ALA A 122 -12.79 -14.41 -2.16
N ARG A 123 -13.48 -14.80 -1.09
CA ARG A 123 -14.57 -15.81 -1.15
C ARG A 123 -15.73 -15.34 -2.00
N LYS A 124 -16.17 -14.08 -1.84
CA LYS A 124 -17.28 -13.50 -2.62
C LYS A 124 -16.95 -13.42 -4.12
N GLY A 125 -15.70 -13.08 -4.45
CA GLY A 125 -15.21 -12.97 -5.83
C GLY A 125 -14.73 -14.28 -6.44
N ASN A 126 -14.80 -15.41 -5.72
CA ASN A 126 -14.30 -16.73 -6.14
C ASN A 126 -12.82 -16.70 -6.57
N TYR A 127 -11.98 -15.91 -5.89
CA TYR A 127 -10.53 -15.91 -6.13
C TYR A 127 -9.89 -17.15 -5.49
N THR A 128 -9.27 -17.99 -6.32
CA THR A 128 -8.62 -19.25 -5.88
C THR A 128 -7.09 -19.16 -5.85
N ASN A 129 -6.53 -18.10 -6.41
CA ASN A 129 -5.09 -17.86 -6.53
C ASN A 129 -4.61 -16.66 -5.69
N VAL A 130 -5.38 -16.29 -4.66
CA VAL A 130 -5.02 -15.22 -3.70
C VAL A 130 -5.12 -15.76 -2.30
N GLU A 131 -4.13 -15.48 -1.48
CA GLU A 131 -4.21 -15.73 -0.03
C GLU A 131 -3.84 -14.46 0.75
N PHE A 132 -4.33 -14.35 1.98
CA PHE A 132 -4.06 -13.22 2.87
C PHE A 132 -3.49 -13.70 4.19
N ARG A 133 -2.35 -13.12 4.58
CA ARG A 133 -1.58 -13.47 5.78
C ARG A 133 -1.50 -12.28 6.73
N LEU A 134 -1.81 -12.50 7.99
CA LEU A 134 -1.57 -11.52 9.03
C LEU A 134 -0.07 -11.45 9.32
N GLY A 135 0.54 -10.26 9.19
CA GLY A 135 1.96 -10.08 9.41
C GLY A 135 2.41 -8.64 9.27
N GLU A 136 3.58 -8.35 9.78
CA GLU A 136 4.22 -7.04 9.66
C GLU A 136 5.17 -7.03 8.45
N ILE A 137 5.22 -5.92 7.71
CA ILE A 137 6.07 -5.80 6.50
C ILE A 137 7.56 -5.79 6.82
N GLU A 138 7.95 -5.54 8.08
CA GLU A 138 9.32 -5.65 8.57
C GLU A 138 9.73 -7.10 8.91
N ASN A 139 8.78 -8.04 8.91
CA ASN A 139 9.00 -9.47 9.16
C ASN A 139 7.95 -10.28 8.41
N LEU A 140 8.12 -10.42 7.11
CA LEU A 140 7.15 -11.04 6.22
C LEU A 140 6.96 -12.54 6.53
N PRO A 141 5.71 -13.00 6.70
CA PRO A 141 5.40 -14.42 6.89
C PRO A 141 5.48 -15.20 5.56
N VAL A 142 6.59 -15.05 4.86
CA VAL A 142 6.86 -15.59 3.51
C VAL A 142 8.30 -16.09 3.46
N ASP A 143 8.51 -17.21 2.79
CA ASP A 143 9.84 -17.83 2.64
C ASP A 143 10.79 -16.96 1.81
N SER A 144 12.09 -17.10 2.09
CA SER A 144 13.13 -16.43 1.31
C SER A 144 13.13 -16.91 -0.14
N SER A 145 13.40 -16.00 -1.07
CA SER A 145 13.55 -16.30 -2.51
C SER A 145 12.35 -17.09 -3.09
N SER A 146 11.13 -16.72 -2.69
CA SER A 146 9.89 -17.40 -3.10
C SER A 146 9.02 -16.58 -4.05
N ALA A 147 9.18 -15.26 -4.10
CA ALA A 147 8.36 -14.36 -4.91
C ALA A 147 9.10 -13.84 -6.16
N ASP A 148 8.35 -13.66 -7.24
CA ASP A 148 8.85 -13.06 -8.47
C ASP A 148 8.69 -11.53 -8.46
N VAL A 149 7.63 -11.04 -7.81
CA VAL A 149 7.30 -9.61 -7.75
C VAL A 149 6.83 -9.23 -6.35
N ILE A 150 7.24 -8.06 -5.91
CA ILE A 150 6.61 -7.36 -4.79
C ILE A 150 5.94 -6.11 -5.32
N ILE A 151 4.70 -5.90 -4.92
CA ILE A 151 3.98 -4.65 -5.07
C ILE A 151 3.74 -4.02 -3.70
N SER A 152 3.68 -2.69 -3.65
CA SER A 152 3.36 -1.93 -2.44
C SER A 152 2.69 -0.61 -2.78
N ASN A 153 1.64 -0.26 -2.05
CA ASN A 153 0.91 0.98 -2.26
C ASN A 153 0.71 1.73 -0.95
N CYS A 154 1.48 2.79 -0.74
CA CYS A 154 1.36 3.73 0.37
C CYS A 154 1.45 3.11 1.79
N VAL A 155 2.17 2.00 1.95
CA VAL A 155 2.28 1.32 3.25
C VAL A 155 3.65 1.49 3.90
N ILE A 156 4.73 1.62 3.11
CA ILE A 156 6.10 1.63 3.65
C ILE A 156 6.31 2.84 4.57
N ASN A 157 5.65 3.95 4.28
CA ASN A 157 5.69 5.14 5.15
C ASN A 157 5.08 4.92 6.54
N LEU A 158 4.19 3.97 6.71
CA LEU A 158 3.61 3.61 8.00
C LEU A 158 4.59 2.81 8.89
N SER A 159 5.61 2.21 8.28
CA SER A 159 6.63 1.49 9.03
C SER A 159 7.60 2.46 9.73
N PRO A 160 7.87 2.24 11.01
CA PRO A 160 8.93 2.94 11.74
C PRO A 160 10.35 2.49 11.35
N ASP A 161 10.49 1.38 10.63
CA ASP A 161 11.76 0.79 10.19
C ASP A 161 11.73 0.41 8.70
N LYS A 162 11.78 1.45 7.86
CA LYS A 162 11.74 1.29 6.40
C LYS A 162 12.94 0.50 5.84
N GLU A 163 14.09 0.62 6.51
CA GLU A 163 15.29 -0.14 6.13
C GLU A 163 15.02 -1.64 6.24
N GLN A 164 14.41 -2.06 7.35
CA GLN A 164 14.05 -3.46 7.56
C GLN A 164 12.98 -3.94 6.57
N VAL A 165 12.03 -3.09 6.20
CA VAL A 165 11.02 -3.41 5.16
C VAL A 165 11.72 -3.74 3.83
N PHE A 166 12.65 -2.92 3.38
CA PHE A 166 13.36 -3.19 2.12
C PHE A 166 14.28 -4.41 2.20
N LYS A 167 14.88 -4.70 3.36
CA LYS A 167 15.64 -5.94 3.59
C LYS A 167 14.75 -7.18 3.50
N GLU A 168 13.55 -7.14 4.08
CA GLU A 168 12.58 -8.22 3.98
C GLU A 168 12.08 -8.41 2.54
N ALA A 169 11.76 -7.31 1.86
CA ALA A 169 11.40 -7.34 0.45
C ALA A 169 12.52 -8.00 -0.40
N PHE A 170 13.78 -7.63 -0.15
CA PHE A 170 14.91 -8.26 -0.82
C PHE A 170 15.05 -9.74 -0.45
N ARG A 171 14.84 -10.13 0.81
CA ARG A 171 14.93 -11.51 1.28
C ARG A 171 13.95 -12.42 0.54
N VAL A 172 12.69 -12.02 0.43
CA VAL A 172 11.61 -12.87 -0.11
C VAL A 172 11.60 -12.94 -1.64
N LEU A 173 12.16 -11.96 -2.34
CA LEU A 173 12.28 -12.00 -3.80
C LEU A 173 13.30 -13.05 -4.24
N LYS A 174 12.98 -13.75 -5.32
CA LYS A 174 13.92 -14.58 -6.08
C LYS A 174 15.02 -13.73 -6.72
N PRO A 175 16.20 -14.27 -7.06
CA PRO A 175 17.13 -13.63 -7.98
C PRO A 175 16.41 -13.30 -9.30
N GLY A 176 16.59 -12.09 -9.81
CA GLY A 176 15.85 -11.57 -10.97
C GLY A 176 14.45 -11.02 -10.64
N GLY A 177 13.96 -11.21 -9.42
CA GLY A 177 12.69 -10.67 -8.95
C GLY A 177 12.70 -9.14 -8.85
N ARG A 178 11.52 -8.52 -8.92
CA ARG A 178 11.37 -7.06 -8.98
C ARG A 178 10.48 -6.50 -7.88
N LEU A 179 10.84 -5.33 -7.41
CA LEU A 179 10.08 -4.51 -6.46
C LEU A 179 9.39 -3.37 -7.23
N MET A 180 8.09 -3.20 -7.03
CA MET A 180 7.28 -2.13 -7.60
C MET A 180 6.51 -1.43 -6.49
N VAL A 181 6.90 -0.19 -6.18
CA VAL A 181 6.35 0.60 -5.08
C VAL A 181 5.68 1.85 -5.61
N SER A 182 4.51 2.16 -5.09
CA SER A 182 3.90 3.49 -5.17
C SER A 182 3.82 4.06 -3.76
N ASP A 183 4.52 5.17 -3.49
CA ASP A 183 4.57 5.73 -2.14
C ASP A 183 4.74 7.27 -2.16
N LEU A 184 4.45 7.91 -1.05
CA LEU A 184 4.64 9.33 -0.86
C LEU A 184 6.06 9.63 -0.40
N VAL A 185 6.67 10.67 -0.94
CA VAL A 185 7.98 11.15 -0.51
C VAL A 185 7.99 12.67 -0.36
N LEU A 186 8.90 13.16 0.46
CA LEU A 186 9.08 14.58 0.68
C LEU A 186 10.04 15.17 -0.36
N VAL A 187 9.63 16.27 -0.98
CA VAL A 187 10.48 17.16 -1.80
C VAL A 187 10.89 18.40 -1.02
N LYS A 188 10.12 18.76 0.01
CA LYS A 188 10.42 19.82 0.99
C LYS A 188 10.17 19.31 2.40
N ASP A 189 10.57 20.04 3.42
CA ASP A 189 10.24 19.68 4.80
C ASP A 189 8.77 19.97 5.11
N LEU A 190 8.09 19.02 5.77
CA LEU A 190 6.73 19.23 6.27
C LEU A 190 6.72 20.23 7.43
N PRO A 191 5.67 21.05 7.56
CA PRO A 191 5.39 21.83 8.76
C PRO A 191 5.43 20.94 10.02
N LYS A 192 5.90 21.51 11.15
CA LYS A 192 6.07 20.76 12.41
C LYS A 192 4.74 20.20 12.94
N GLU A 193 3.67 20.94 12.72
CA GLU A 193 2.31 20.60 13.12
C GLU A 193 1.85 19.31 12.44
N ILE A 194 2.15 19.15 11.14
CA ILE A 194 1.80 17.96 10.36
C ILE A 194 2.66 16.76 10.77
N LYS A 195 3.97 16.97 11.01
CA LYS A 195 4.87 15.91 11.48
C LYS A 195 4.45 15.28 12.81
N GLY A 196 3.75 16.04 13.67
CA GLY A 196 3.25 15.58 14.96
C GLY A 196 1.83 15.01 14.95
N SER A 197 1.11 15.10 13.84
CA SER A 197 -0.28 14.67 13.72
C SER A 197 -0.39 13.16 13.56
N ILE A 198 -1.20 12.52 14.41
CA ILE A 198 -1.55 11.10 14.29
C ILE A 198 -2.34 10.85 13.00
N GLU A 199 -3.25 11.76 12.65
CA GLU A 199 -4.06 11.68 11.44
C GLU A 199 -3.20 11.73 10.18
N ALA A 200 -2.25 12.66 10.12
CA ALA A 200 -1.28 12.74 9.04
C ALA A 200 -0.37 11.50 8.99
N TYR A 201 -0.11 10.85 10.13
CA TYR A 201 0.68 9.61 10.16
C TYR A 201 -0.12 8.43 9.59
N VAL A 202 -1.36 8.23 10.03
CA VAL A 202 -2.26 7.19 9.50
C VAL A 202 -2.52 7.40 8.00
N GLY A 203 -2.55 8.65 7.55
CA GLY A 203 -2.63 9.02 6.14
C GLY A 203 -1.32 8.94 5.35
N CYS A 204 -0.27 8.29 5.86
CA CYS A 204 1.04 8.11 5.23
C CYS A 204 1.88 9.40 5.08
N LEU A 205 1.36 10.57 5.45
CA LEU A 205 2.05 11.87 5.25
C LEU A 205 3.18 12.08 6.26
N ALA A 206 2.88 11.95 7.57
CA ALA A 206 3.86 12.22 8.61
C ALA A 206 5.00 11.19 8.70
N GLY A 207 4.80 10.01 8.11
CA GLY A 207 5.82 8.97 7.98
C GLY A 207 6.67 9.08 6.71
N ALA A 208 6.32 9.97 5.78
CA ALA A 208 7.09 10.17 4.56
C ALA A 208 8.49 10.74 4.86
N ILE A 209 9.49 10.24 4.13
CA ILE A 209 10.88 10.69 4.19
C ILE A 209 11.29 11.36 2.88
N LYS A 210 12.45 12.02 2.85
CA LYS A 210 12.95 12.66 1.63
C LYS A 210 13.16 11.64 0.51
N LYS A 211 12.85 12.01 -0.72
CA LYS A 211 12.94 11.16 -1.91
C LYS A 211 14.31 10.48 -2.02
N ASP A 212 15.40 11.23 -1.85
CA ASP A 212 16.75 10.68 -1.98
C ASP A 212 17.05 9.65 -0.89
N GLU A 213 16.56 9.88 0.34
CA GLU A 213 16.69 8.93 1.45
C GLU A 213 15.90 7.65 1.16
N TYR A 214 14.68 7.77 0.65
CA TYR A 214 13.84 6.63 0.28
C TYR A 214 14.52 5.75 -0.78
N LEU A 215 15.03 6.34 -1.86
CA LEU A 215 15.74 5.62 -2.92
C LEU A 215 17.07 5.00 -2.42
N LYS A 216 17.77 5.69 -1.52
CA LYS A 216 18.98 5.20 -0.88
C LYS A 216 18.69 3.94 -0.05
N LEU A 217 17.60 3.89 0.71
CA LEU A 217 17.23 2.71 1.50
C LEU A 217 16.97 1.48 0.61
N ILE A 218 16.33 1.65 -0.55
CA ILE A 218 16.14 0.58 -1.53
C ILE A 218 17.49 0.06 -2.02
N THR A 219 18.39 0.95 -2.40
CA THR A 219 19.73 0.59 -2.88
C THR A 219 20.55 -0.11 -1.79
N MET A 220 20.49 0.37 -0.55
CA MET A 220 21.21 -0.21 0.60
C MET A 220 20.69 -1.61 0.97
N ALA A 221 19.44 -1.92 0.72
CA ALA A 221 18.89 -3.27 0.89
C ALA A 221 19.44 -4.30 -0.12
N GLY A 222 20.16 -3.85 -1.17
CA GLY A 222 20.80 -4.70 -2.17
C GLY A 222 20.17 -4.62 -3.58
N PHE A 223 19.07 -3.91 -3.72
CA PHE A 223 18.41 -3.74 -5.03
C PHE A 223 19.30 -2.97 -6.01
N LYS A 224 19.16 -3.34 -7.29
CA LYS A 224 19.79 -2.68 -8.44
C LYS A 224 18.74 -2.08 -9.35
N ASP A 225 19.19 -1.28 -10.32
CA ASP A 225 18.33 -0.63 -11.31
C ASP A 225 17.15 0.14 -10.66
N VAL A 226 17.42 0.81 -9.55
CA VAL A 226 16.42 1.62 -8.84
C VAL A 226 16.04 2.82 -9.70
N LYS A 227 14.81 2.84 -10.19
CA LYS A 227 14.31 3.86 -11.12
C LYS A 227 13.00 4.45 -10.62
N VAL A 228 12.88 5.77 -10.62
CA VAL A 228 11.59 6.45 -10.50
C VAL A 228 10.92 6.40 -11.88
N ILE A 229 9.83 5.65 -11.98
CA ILE A 229 9.07 5.46 -13.23
C ILE A 229 8.17 6.67 -13.49
N SER A 230 7.56 7.20 -12.43
CA SER A 230 6.75 8.43 -12.50
C SER A 230 6.75 9.15 -11.17
N GLU A 231 6.52 10.45 -11.25
CA GLU A 231 6.31 11.33 -10.12
C GLU A 231 5.09 12.21 -10.43
N SER A 232 4.20 12.38 -9.48
CA SER A 232 2.99 13.19 -9.60
C SER A 232 2.67 13.91 -8.30
N SER A 233 1.97 15.04 -8.41
CA SER A 233 1.40 15.70 -7.23
C SER A 233 0.40 14.76 -6.54
N TYR A 234 0.33 14.87 -5.22
CA TYR A 234 -0.65 14.12 -4.42
C TYR A 234 -1.74 15.08 -3.95
N PRO A 235 -3.04 14.73 -4.11
CA PRO A 235 -4.14 15.63 -3.80
C PRO A 235 -4.40 15.70 -2.29
N VAL A 236 -3.47 16.30 -1.53
CA VAL A 236 -3.54 16.39 -0.06
C VAL A 236 -4.86 17.01 0.40
N ASP A 237 -5.30 18.11 -0.25
CA ASP A 237 -6.51 18.83 0.14
C ASP A 237 -7.81 18.05 -0.11
N ALA A 238 -7.79 17.08 -1.05
CA ALA A 238 -8.94 16.19 -1.29
C ALA A 238 -9.01 15.04 -0.29
N MET A 239 -7.89 14.72 0.35
CA MET A 239 -7.74 13.57 1.24
C MET A 239 -7.77 13.95 2.73
N PHE A 240 -7.34 15.17 3.05
CA PHE A 240 -7.16 15.61 4.44
C PHE A 240 -7.66 17.04 4.62
N ASP A 241 -8.41 17.28 5.68
CA ASP A 241 -8.82 18.62 6.07
C ASP A 241 -7.68 19.33 6.83
N ASN A 242 -7.50 20.63 6.58
CA ASN A 242 -6.60 21.52 7.35
C ASN A 242 -5.08 21.16 7.35
N LEU A 243 -4.55 20.61 6.26
CA LEU A 243 -3.10 20.37 6.09
C LEU A 243 -2.42 21.40 5.18
N GLU A 244 -2.65 22.69 5.43
CA GLU A 244 -2.04 23.79 4.66
C GLU A 244 -0.50 23.65 4.63
N GLY A 245 0.09 23.79 3.42
CA GLY A 245 1.53 23.69 3.21
C GLY A 245 2.08 22.28 3.01
N ALA A 246 1.28 21.21 3.16
CA ALA A 246 1.72 19.85 2.84
C ALA A 246 1.73 19.58 1.33
N GLN A 247 0.86 20.23 0.58
CA GLN A 247 0.63 19.99 -0.86
C GLN A 247 1.90 20.19 -1.70
N ASP A 248 2.68 21.24 -1.42
CA ASP A 248 3.94 21.54 -2.11
C ASP A 248 5.15 20.73 -1.60
N ALA A 249 4.99 20.02 -0.49
CA ALA A 249 6.06 19.30 0.16
C ALA A 249 6.08 17.80 -0.18
N ILE A 250 4.98 17.28 -0.73
CA ILE A 250 4.75 15.86 -0.95
C ILE A 250 4.48 15.57 -2.42
N VAL A 251 5.09 14.50 -2.90
CA VAL A 251 4.79 13.91 -4.22
C VAL A 251 4.58 12.40 -4.08
N SER A 252 3.74 11.85 -4.93
CA SER A 252 3.65 10.41 -5.14
C SER A 252 4.71 9.97 -6.15
N ILE A 253 5.52 8.97 -5.79
CA ILE A 253 6.47 8.36 -6.70
C ILE A 253 6.12 6.91 -6.98
N LYS A 254 6.39 6.47 -8.20
CA LYS A 254 6.38 5.05 -8.56
C LYS A 254 7.81 4.61 -8.82
N VAL A 255 8.25 3.60 -8.08
CA VAL A 255 9.65 3.13 -8.13
C VAL A 255 9.69 1.67 -8.55
N SER A 256 10.60 1.35 -9.46
CA SER A 256 10.99 -0.02 -9.78
C SER A 256 12.41 -0.30 -9.33
N ALA A 257 12.66 -1.53 -8.89
CA ALA A 257 14.01 -2.02 -8.57
C ALA A 257 14.07 -3.54 -8.77
N VAL A 258 15.27 -4.09 -8.95
CA VAL A 258 15.49 -5.51 -9.26
C VAL A 258 16.46 -6.11 -8.26
N LYS A 259 16.18 -7.34 -7.80
CA LYS A 259 17.13 -8.19 -7.08
C LYS A 259 17.95 -8.95 -8.10
N GLN A 260 19.25 -8.64 -8.18
CA GLN A 260 20.21 -9.40 -8.98
C GLN A 260 20.74 -10.60 -8.24
#